data_af4be08f760fc72eb41ad8235639fdf8
#
_entry.id   af4be08f760fc72eb41ad8235639fdf8
#
_cell.length_a   1.000
_cell.length_b   1.000
_cell.length_c   1.000
_cell.angle_alpha   90.00
_cell.angle_beta   90.00
_cell.angle_gamma   90.00
#
_symmetry.space_group_name_H-M   'P 1'
#
loop_
_entity.id
_entity.type
_entity.pdbx_description
1 polymer ?
#
loop_
_entity_poly.entity_id
_entity_poly.type
_entity_poly.pdbx_seq_one_letter_code
_entity_poly.pdbx_strand_id
1 'polypeptide(L)'
;EDFYNEDLLYRLFGVNAELLIDHAWGWEPCTMQEIKKYKPSANSLGSGQVLQCPYPYEKALLVVREMADQLALELVDKELVTDQVVLTVGYDIENLRNPSIRGRYHGEVKKDHYGRLVPKHAHGRANLPTATSSAKEILEAVTGLYEEIVNPLLFVRRISLTANKVVSEKDVTVGQSFEQLDLFTDYAALEVKKKEVQEERNREKSVQKAVLDIKKKYGKNAVLKGMSLIEGATAVARNRQIGGHKA
;
A
#
# COMPACT_ATOMS: atom_id res chain seq x y z
N GLU A 1 11.52 29.83 25.78
CA GLU A 1 11.93 30.12 24.41
C GLU A 1 13.01 31.19 24.44
N ASP A 2 14.15 30.86 23.86
CA ASP A 2 15.23 31.81 23.70
C ASP A 2 15.11 32.36 22.26
N PHE A 3 14.78 33.61 22.09
CA PHE A 3 14.71 34.30 20.79
C PHE A 3 15.99 34.11 19.96
N TYR A 4 17.10 33.83 20.63
CA TYR A 4 18.40 33.55 19.99
C TYR A 4 18.49 32.22 19.26
N ASN A 5 17.48 31.33 19.36
CA ASN A 5 17.50 29.99 18.76
C ASN A 5 16.64 29.87 17.50
N GLU A 6 15.88 30.87 17.09
CA GLU A 6 15.03 30.83 15.90
C GLU A 6 15.86 30.60 14.64
N ASP A 7 16.97 31.33 14.46
CA ASP A 7 17.88 31.14 13.33
C ASP A 7 18.44 29.71 13.27
N LEU A 8 18.71 29.11 14.43
CA LEU A 8 19.16 27.74 14.53
C LEU A 8 18.04 26.76 14.11
N LEU A 9 16.81 27.01 14.54
CA LEU A 9 15.65 26.20 14.15
C LEU A 9 15.41 26.27 12.66
N TYR A 10 15.43 27.46 12.05
CA TYR A 10 15.29 27.63 10.60
C TYR A 10 16.42 26.95 9.83
N ARG A 11 17.65 26.97 10.35
CA ARG A 11 18.82 26.30 9.76
C ARG A 11 18.69 24.77 9.81
N LEU A 12 18.12 24.23 10.90
CA LEU A 12 17.97 22.79 11.12
C LEU A 12 16.74 22.21 10.43
N PHE A 13 15.62 22.94 10.42
CA PHE A 13 14.30 22.42 10.04
C PHE A 13 13.69 23.15 8.83
N GLY A 14 14.35 24.19 8.30
CA GLY A 14 13.83 24.98 7.19
C GLY A 14 12.46 25.60 7.55
N VAL A 15 11.55 25.62 6.59
CA VAL A 15 10.18 26.17 6.79
C VAL A 15 9.39 25.47 7.90
N ASN A 16 9.73 24.23 8.25
CA ASN A 16 9.08 23.52 9.34
C ASN A 16 9.42 24.12 10.73
N ALA A 17 10.45 24.98 10.82
CA ALA A 17 10.76 25.70 12.05
C ALA A 17 9.60 26.57 12.48
N GLU A 18 8.88 27.18 11.54
CA GLU A 18 7.71 28.02 11.80
C GLU A 18 6.63 27.26 12.56
N LEU A 19 6.32 26.03 12.13
CA LEU A 19 5.37 25.17 12.84
C LEU A 19 5.82 24.83 14.27
N LEU A 20 7.13 24.61 14.47
CA LEU A 20 7.68 24.31 15.79
C LEU A 20 7.56 25.51 16.72
N ILE A 21 7.84 26.72 16.21
CA ILE A 21 7.75 27.99 16.95
C ILE A 21 6.28 28.27 17.32
N ASP A 22 5.37 28.20 16.34
CA ASP A 22 3.94 28.40 16.54
C ASP A 22 3.38 27.43 17.60
N HIS A 23 3.66 26.15 17.49
CA HIS A 23 3.20 25.15 18.46
C HIS A 23 3.82 25.36 19.86
N ALA A 24 5.06 25.83 19.95
CA ALA A 24 5.67 26.15 21.23
C ALA A 24 4.96 27.35 21.94
N TRP A 25 4.42 28.27 21.14
CA TRP A 25 3.56 29.35 21.63
C TRP A 25 2.10 28.94 21.84
N GLY A 26 1.74 27.69 21.54
CA GLY A 26 0.37 27.19 21.63
C GLY A 26 -0.52 27.64 20.47
N TRP A 27 0.07 28.11 19.37
CA TRP A 27 -0.64 28.51 18.18
C TRP A 27 -0.81 27.34 17.21
N GLU A 28 -2.04 27.01 16.85
CA GLU A 28 -2.38 26.00 15.85
C GLU A 28 -3.37 26.62 14.84
N PRO A 29 -2.91 27.05 13.66
CA PRO A 29 -3.76 27.68 12.67
C PRO A 29 -4.71 26.70 11.97
N CYS A 30 -4.35 25.39 11.97
CA CYS A 30 -5.16 24.37 11.33
C CYS A 30 -6.32 23.92 12.21
N THR A 31 -7.51 24.40 11.93
CA THR A 31 -8.72 24.04 12.67
C THR A 31 -9.27 22.68 12.23
N MET A 32 -10.05 22.02 13.11
CA MET A 32 -10.77 20.79 12.76
C MET A 32 -11.71 20.96 11.56
N GLN A 33 -12.19 22.18 11.32
CA GLN A 33 -13.03 22.49 10.17
C GLN A 33 -12.24 22.52 8.87
N GLU A 34 -11.01 23.01 8.89
CA GLU A 34 -10.09 22.99 7.75
C GLU A 34 -9.62 21.57 7.43
N ILE A 35 -9.29 20.78 8.45
CA ILE A 35 -8.98 19.36 8.28
C ILE A 35 -10.13 18.63 7.58
N LYS A 36 -11.38 18.86 7.99
CA LYS A 36 -12.57 18.27 7.37
C LYS A 36 -12.80 18.71 5.93
N LYS A 37 -12.43 19.94 5.59
CA LYS A 37 -12.57 20.50 4.24
C LYS A 37 -11.38 20.16 3.32
N TYR A 38 -10.26 19.71 3.89
CA TYR A 38 -9.06 19.42 3.13
C TYR A 38 -9.30 18.31 2.11
N LYS A 39 -9.00 18.61 0.86
CA LYS A 39 -8.98 17.64 -0.23
C LYS A 39 -7.53 17.43 -0.66
N PRO A 40 -6.98 16.21 -0.54
CA PRO A 40 -5.63 15.93 -0.99
C PRO A 40 -5.45 16.25 -2.47
N SER A 41 -4.33 16.85 -2.83
CA SER A 41 -3.96 17.12 -4.24
C SER A 41 -3.54 15.85 -4.99
N ALA A 42 -3.12 14.82 -4.25
CA ALA A 42 -2.73 13.53 -4.82
C ALA A 42 -3.77 12.47 -4.47
N ASN A 43 -4.30 11.81 -5.50
CA ASN A 43 -5.24 10.71 -5.33
C ASN A 43 -4.47 9.41 -5.14
N SER A 44 -4.16 9.08 -3.90
CA SER A 44 -3.55 7.79 -3.53
C SER A 44 -4.22 7.21 -2.31
N LEU A 45 -4.27 5.89 -2.24
CA LEU A 45 -4.77 5.13 -1.11
C LEU A 45 -3.72 4.10 -0.71
N GLY A 46 -3.23 4.17 0.53
CA GLY A 46 -2.15 3.29 0.94
C GLY A 46 -2.22 2.90 2.40
N SER A 47 -1.52 1.81 2.72
CA SER A 47 -1.33 1.35 4.07
C SER A 47 0.10 0.89 4.30
N GLY A 48 0.57 1.06 5.54
CA GLY A 48 1.88 0.58 5.97
C GLY A 48 1.75 -0.33 7.17
N GLN A 49 2.70 -1.26 7.30
CA GLN A 49 2.81 -2.15 8.43
C GLN A 49 4.26 -2.33 8.84
N VAL A 50 4.54 -2.20 10.15
CA VAL A 50 5.79 -2.62 10.76
C VAL A 50 5.54 -3.98 11.40
N LEU A 51 6.30 -4.99 11.00
CA LEU A 51 6.18 -6.35 11.51
C LEU A 51 6.75 -6.44 12.93
N GLN A 52 6.16 -7.27 13.79
CA GLN A 52 6.60 -7.41 15.19
C GLN A 52 8.01 -8.00 15.32
N CYS A 53 8.38 -8.87 14.39
CA CYS A 53 9.70 -9.48 14.31
C CYS A 53 10.16 -9.51 12.84
N PRO A 54 11.46 -9.80 12.58
CA PRO A 54 11.94 -10.00 11.21
C PRO A 54 11.22 -11.19 10.55
N TYR A 55 10.62 -10.97 9.38
CA TYR A 55 9.91 -12.02 8.62
C TYR A 55 10.77 -12.52 7.47
N PRO A 56 10.88 -13.85 7.28
CA PRO A 56 11.45 -14.41 6.07
C PRO A 56 10.57 -14.09 4.86
N TYR A 57 11.13 -14.24 3.67
CA TYR A 57 10.54 -13.90 2.39
C TYR A 57 9.09 -14.39 2.24
N GLU A 58 8.82 -15.68 2.50
CA GLU A 58 7.50 -16.29 2.31
C GLU A 58 6.45 -15.74 3.28
N LYS A 59 6.83 -15.53 4.55
CA LYS A 59 5.93 -14.95 5.55
C LYS A 59 5.63 -13.47 5.24
N ALA A 60 6.60 -12.74 4.72
CA ALA A 60 6.40 -11.35 4.31
C ALA A 60 5.51 -11.26 3.06
N LEU A 61 5.67 -12.17 2.09
CA LEU A 61 4.79 -12.27 0.94
C LEU A 61 3.33 -12.52 1.34
N LEU A 62 3.10 -13.39 2.35
CA LEU A 62 1.76 -13.59 2.88
C LEU A 62 1.14 -12.28 3.40
N VAL A 63 1.90 -11.49 4.16
CA VAL A 63 1.43 -10.18 4.65
C VAL A 63 1.15 -9.21 3.50
N VAL A 64 1.99 -9.20 2.47
CA VAL A 64 1.77 -8.40 1.25
C VAL A 64 0.44 -8.77 0.58
N ARG A 65 0.14 -10.07 0.47
CA ARG A 65 -1.14 -10.56 -0.08
C ARG A 65 -2.34 -10.16 0.78
N GLU A 66 -2.22 -10.21 2.11
CA GLU A 66 -3.26 -9.71 3.02
C GLU A 66 -3.49 -8.21 2.85
N MET A 67 -2.41 -7.43 2.68
CA MET A 67 -2.50 -5.99 2.45
C MET A 67 -3.14 -5.66 1.10
N ALA A 68 -2.82 -6.43 0.06
CA ALA A 68 -3.42 -6.26 -1.28
C ALA A 68 -4.93 -6.55 -1.27
N ASP A 69 -5.36 -7.61 -0.58
CA ASP A 69 -6.77 -7.94 -0.41
C ASP A 69 -7.53 -6.83 0.35
N GLN A 70 -6.94 -6.33 1.42
CA GLN A 70 -7.52 -5.23 2.19
C GLN A 70 -7.60 -3.93 1.37
N LEU A 71 -6.58 -3.62 0.56
CA LEU A 71 -6.56 -2.46 -0.32
C LEU A 71 -7.68 -2.54 -1.37
N ALA A 72 -7.87 -3.71 -1.99
CA ALA A 72 -8.94 -3.94 -2.95
C ALA A 72 -10.34 -3.75 -2.31
N LEU A 73 -10.55 -4.27 -1.11
CA LEU A 73 -11.79 -4.06 -0.37
C LEU A 73 -12.02 -2.58 -0.04
N GLU A 74 -10.97 -1.85 0.32
CA GLU A 74 -11.07 -0.42 0.62
C GLU A 74 -11.37 0.42 -0.63
N LEU A 75 -10.83 0.05 -1.80
CA LEU A 75 -11.18 0.66 -3.07
C LEU A 75 -12.66 0.47 -3.40
N VAL A 76 -13.18 -0.76 -3.24
CA VAL A 76 -14.62 -1.05 -3.46
C VAL A 76 -15.50 -0.29 -2.47
N ASP A 77 -15.13 -0.21 -1.20
CA ASP A 77 -15.89 0.51 -0.17
C ASP A 77 -16.02 2.00 -0.47
N LYS A 78 -14.98 2.59 -1.07
CA LYS A 78 -14.93 4.00 -1.44
C LYS A 78 -15.38 4.29 -2.88
N GLU A 79 -15.84 3.29 -3.63
CA GLU A 79 -16.17 3.38 -5.06
C GLU A 79 -15.01 3.96 -5.90
N LEU A 80 -13.79 3.51 -5.62
CA LEU A 80 -12.55 3.94 -6.26
C LEU A 80 -11.91 2.81 -7.06
N VAL A 81 -11.12 3.19 -8.06
CA VAL A 81 -10.30 2.28 -8.86
C VAL A 81 -8.89 2.84 -9.04
N THR A 82 -7.94 1.98 -9.35
CA THR A 82 -6.53 2.34 -9.61
C THR A 82 -5.99 1.60 -10.81
N ASP A 83 -5.06 2.22 -11.53
CA ASP A 83 -4.28 1.60 -12.61
C ASP A 83 -2.81 1.35 -12.22
N GLN A 84 -2.42 1.71 -10.98
CA GLN A 84 -1.04 1.56 -10.54
C GLN A 84 -0.95 1.24 -9.05
N VAL A 85 -0.15 0.23 -8.71
CA VAL A 85 0.22 -0.10 -7.33
C VAL A 85 1.72 0.11 -7.12
N VAL A 86 2.07 0.58 -5.93
CA VAL A 86 3.45 0.81 -5.49
C VAL A 86 3.70 0.00 -4.23
N LEU A 87 4.77 -0.79 -4.24
CA LEU A 87 5.20 -1.59 -3.11
C LEU A 87 6.57 -1.12 -2.63
N THR A 88 6.69 -0.91 -1.33
CA THR A 88 7.97 -0.64 -0.66
C THR A 88 8.16 -1.63 0.47
N VAL A 89 9.30 -2.34 0.47
CA VAL A 89 9.62 -3.35 1.48
C VAL A 89 10.94 -2.98 2.15
N GLY A 90 10.87 -2.68 3.43
CA GLY A 90 12.03 -2.36 4.25
C GLY A 90 12.56 -3.60 4.97
N TYR A 91 13.87 -3.77 4.92
CA TYR A 91 14.55 -4.91 5.53
C TYR A 91 14.93 -4.63 6.98
N ASP A 92 15.08 -5.71 7.76
CA ASP A 92 15.49 -5.62 9.15
C ASP A 92 16.99 -5.38 9.30
N ILE A 93 17.38 -4.69 10.37
CA ILE A 93 18.77 -4.42 10.74
C ILE A 93 19.54 -5.71 11.03
N GLU A 94 18.87 -6.75 11.52
CA GLU A 94 19.50 -8.05 11.84
C GLU A 94 20.13 -8.71 10.61
N ASN A 95 19.69 -8.38 9.39
CA ASN A 95 20.30 -8.87 8.16
C ASN A 95 21.81 -8.55 8.08
N LEU A 96 22.22 -7.36 8.55
CA LEU A 96 23.62 -6.94 8.50
C LEU A 96 24.41 -7.33 9.75
N ARG A 97 23.71 -7.71 10.84
CA ARG A 97 24.32 -8.23 12.06
C ARG A 97 24.60 -9.73 11.98
N ASN A 98 23.83 -10.46 11.19
CA ASN A 98 24.01 -11.89 10.98
C ASN A 98 25.15 -12.14 9.99
N PRO A 99 26.31 -12.75 10.41
CA PRO A 99 27.46 -12.93 9.53
C PRO A 99 27.15 -13.76 8.28
N SER A 100 26.27 -14.75 8.38
CA SER A 100 25.92 -15.64 7.26
C SER A 100 25.10 -14.92 6.19
N ILE A 101 24.25 -13.97 6.57
CA ILE A 101 23.50 -13.12 5.64
C ILE A 101 24.41 -12.02 5.10
N ARG A 102 25.15 -11.36 5.99
CA ARG A 102 26.07 -10.28 5.64
C ARG A 102 27.09 -10.70 4.60
N GLY A 103 27.67 -11.89 4.73
CA GLY A 103 28.67 -12.42 3.78
C GLY A 103 28.11 -12.76 2.39
N ARG A 104 26.80 -13.00 2.29
CA ARG A 104 26.10 -13.33 1.03
C ARG A 104 25.40 -12.14 0.39
N TYR A 105 25.18 -11.06 1.14
CA TYR A 105 24.50 -9.88 0.65
C TYR A 105 25.49 -8.89 0.03
N HIS A 106 25.36 -8.68 -1.27
CA HIS A 106 26.20 -7.77 -2.06
C HIS A 106 25.45 -6.52 -2.53
N GLY A 107 24.23 -6.31 -2.02
CA GLY A 107 23.41 -5.15 -2.40
C GLY A 107 23.79 -3.88 -1.66
N GLU A 108 23.12 -2.79 -2.03
CA GLU A 108 23.33 -1.46 -1.45
C GLU A 108 22.91 -1.41 0.02
N VAL A 109 23.72 -0.77 0.86
CA VAL A 109 23.45 -0.53 2.27
C VAL A 109 23.24 0.97 2.48
N LYS A 110 22.21 1.34 3.23
CA LYS A 110 21.87 2.73 3.56
C LYS A 110 21.79 2.93 5.07
N LYS A 111 21.90 4.17 5.50
CA LYS A 111 21.55 4.57 6.87
C LYS A 111 20.04 4.80 6.95
N ASP A 112 19.41 4.24 7.97
CA ASP A 112 18.00 4.56 8.30
C ASP A 112 17.91 5.93 9.02
N HIS A 113 16.69 6.36 9.37
CA HIS A 113 16.43 7.62 10.08
C HIS A 113 17.21 7.74 11.41
N TYR A 114 17.55 6.64 12.03
CA TYR A 114 18.33 6.60 13.29
C TYR A 114 19.84 6.45 13.05
N GLY A 115 20.30 6.58 11.81
CA GLY A 115 21.72 6.44 11.44
C GLY A 115 22.24 5.00 11.42
N ARG A 116 21.39 3.98 11.56
CA ARG A 116 21.78 2.57 11.58
C ARG A 116 21.89 2.05 10.15
N LEU A 117 22.90 1.21 9.90
CA LEU A 117 23.08 0.57 8.60
C LEU A 117 21.99 -0.51 8.39
N VAL A 118 21.30 -0.43 7.28
CA VAL A 118 20.29 -1.39 6.84
C VAL A 118 20.44 -1.68 5.36
N PRO A 119 20.04 -2.86 4.85
CA PRO A 119 19.94 -3.08 3.41
C PRO A 119 19.00 -2.05 2.80
N LYS A 120 19.32 -1.56 1.60
CA LYS A 120 18.43 -0.65 0.87
C LYS A 120 17.08 -1.31 0.70
N HIS A 121 16.00 -0.58 1.03
CA HIS A 121 14.63 -1.06 0.84
C HIS A 121 14.36 -1.41 -0.62
N ALA A 122 13.60 -2.46 -0.85
CA ALA A 122 13.02 -2.75 -2.16
C ALA A 122 11.87 -1.79 -2.44
N HIS A 123 11.82 -1.25 -3.65
CA HIS A 123 10.79 -0.31 -4.08
C HIS A 123 10.50 -0.53 -5.55
N GLY A 124 9.22 -0.63 -5.88
CA GLY A 124 8.78 -0.80 -7.25
C GLY A 124 7.33 -0.41 -7.44
N ARG A 125 6.92 -0.39 -8.71
CA ARG A 125 5.55 -0.12 -9.14
C ARG A 125 5.11 -1.13 -10.19
N ALA A 126 3.86 -1.55 -10.13
CA ALA A 126 3.20 -2.31 -11.18
C ALA A 126 2.04 -1.50 -11.75
N ASN A 127 1.97 -1.43 -13.07
CA ASN A 127 0.82 -0.84 -13.76
C ASN A 127 -0.17 -1.96 -14.09
N LEU A 128 -1.44 -1.68 -13.87
CA LEU A 128 -2.54 -2.55 -14.24
C LEU A 128 -3.00 -2.19 -15.66
N PRO A 129 -3.44 -3.14 -16.48
CA PRO A 129 -3.85 -2.89 -17.86
C PRO A 129 -5.00 -1.88 -17.97
N THR A 130 -5.87 -1.88 -16.96
CA THR A 130 -7.02 -0.95 -16.87
C THR A 130 -7.22 -0.59 -15.41
N ALA A 131 -7.83 0.57 -15.14
CA ALA A 131 -8.22 0.96 -13.80
C ALA A 131 -9.22 -0.07 -13.21
N THR A 132 -8.92 -0.58 -12.03
CA THR A 132 -9.66 -1.69 -11.42
C THR A 132 -9.69 -1.59 -9.89
N SER A 133 -10.68 -2.24 -9.26
CA SER A 133 -10.75 -2.57 -7.84
C SER A 133 -10.81 -4.08 -7.59
N SER A 134 -10.53 -4.89 -8.63
CA SER A 134 -10.51 -6.35 -8.53
C SER A 134 -9.41 -6.82 -7.58
N ALA A 135 -9.79 -7.55 -6.55
CA ALA A 135 -8.83 -8.14 -5.61
C ALA A 135 -7.91 -9.15 -6.31
N LYS A 136 -8.40 -9.89 -7.30
CA LYS A 136 -7.62 -10.85 -8.07
C LYS A 136 -6.50 -10.15 -8.84
N GLU A 137 -6.84 -9.12 -9.62
CA GLU A 137 -5.88 -8.38 -10.45
C GLU A 137 -4.84 -7.64 -9.60
N ILE A 138 -5.27 -6.98 -8.52
CA ILE A 138 -4.37 -6.27 -7.60
C ILE A 138 -3.45 -7.25 -6.88
N LEU A 139 -3.97 -8.39 -6.42
CA LEU A 139 -3.19 -9.43 -5.74
C LEU A 139 -2.12 -10.03 -6.67
N GLU A 140 -2.48 -10.31 -7.91
CA GLU A 140 -1.58 -10.85 -8.93
C GLU A 140 -0.45 -9.84 -9.24
N ALA A 141 -0.80 -8.60 -9.51
CA ALA A 141 0.17 -7.53 -9.80
C ALA A 141 1.13 -7.27 -8.63
N VAL A 142 0.61 -7.22 -7.39
CA VAL A 142 1.43 -6.98 -6.19
C VAL A 142 2.31 -8.19 -5.87
N THR A 143 1.81 -9.42 -6.09
CA THR A 143 2.59 -10.65 -5.89
C THR A 143 3.76 -10.70 -6.89
N GLY A 144 3.50 -10.50 -8.18
CA GLY A 144 4.55 -10.46 -9.20
C GLY A 144 5.59 -9.36 -8.93
N LEU A 145 5.14 -8.16 -8.54
CA LEU A 145 6.03 -7.07 -8.16
C LEU A 145 6.91 -7.44 -6.95
N TYR A 146 6.35 -8.09 -5.92
CA TYR A 146 7.11 -8.56 -4.77
C TYR A 146 8.21 -9.55 -5.18
N GLU A 147 7.87 -10.53 -6.00
CA GLU A 147 8.79 -11.54 -6.50
C GLU A 147 9.93 -10.94 -7.33
N GLU A 148 9.65 -9.86 -8.07
CA GLU A 148 10.62 -9.14 -8.88
C GLU A 148 11.62 -8.33 -8.05
N ILE A 149 11.12 -7.57 -7.04
CA ILE A 149 11.94 -6.55 -6.37
C ILE A 149 12.55 -7.00 -5.03
N VAL A 150 11.96 -8.01 -4.35
CA VAL A 150 12.36 -8.37 -2.99
C VAL A 150 13.44 -9.44 -2.99
N ASN A 151 14.52 -9.18 -2.26
CA ASN A 151 15.61 -10.14 -2.11
C ASN A 151 15.23 -11.27 -1.15
N PRO A 152 15.17 -12.55 -1.60
CA PRO A 152 14.73 -13.69 -0.78
C PRO A 152 15.69 -14.05 0.36
N LEU A 153 16.92 -13.55 0.34
CA LEU A 153 17.91 -13.78 1.40
C LEU A 153 17.60 -12.96 2.66
N LEU A 154 16.89 -11.83 2.52
CA LEU A 154 16.76 -10.81 3.55
C LEU A 154 15.45 -10.93 4.33
N PHE A 155 15.55 -10.75 5.63
CA PHE A 155 14.39 -10.59 6.50
C PHE A 155 13.74 -9.22 6.32
N VAL A 156 12.42 -9.22 6.22
CA VAL A 156 11.57 -8.02 6.05
C VAL A 156 11.12 -7.50 7.42
N ARG A 157 11.08 -6.17 7.57
CA ARG A 157 10.60 -5.50 8.78
C ARG A 157 9.45 -4.54 8.54
N ARG A 158 9.36 -3.95 7.36
CA ARG A 158 8.34 -2.97 7.02
C ARG A 158 7.79 -3.25 5.63
N ILE A 159 6.50 -3.09 5.47
CA ILE A 159 5.81 -3.20 4.18
C ILE A 159 4.92 -1.97 4.03
N SER A 160 4.95 -1.33 2.88
CA SER A 160 4.03 -0.25 2.51
C SER A 160 3.50 -0.54 1.12
N LEU A 161 2.18 -0.55 0.98
CA LEU A 161 1.46 -0.77 -0.27
C LEU A 161 0.55 0.42 -0.53
N THR A 162 0.62 0.98 -1.73
CA THR A 162 -0.13 2.17 -2.13
C THR A 162 -0.73 1.98 -3.51
N ALA A 163 -2.02 2.24 -3.65
CA ALA A 163 -2.68 2.47 -4.92
C ALA A 163 -2.48 3.93 -5.31
N ASN A 164 -1.88 4.18 -6.45
CA ASN A 164 -1.69 5.51 -7.03
C ASN A 164 -2.73 5.78 -8.12
N LYS A 165 -2.82 7.04 -8.55
CA LYS A 165 -3.75 7.47 -9.61
C LYS A 165 -5.19 6.98 -9.34
N VAL A 166 -5.58 7.04 -8.10
CA VAL A 166 -6.90 6.61 -7.68
C VAL A 166 -7.94 7.60 -8.20
N VAL A 167 -8.96 7.08 -8.88
CA VAL A 167 -10.06 7.86 -9.43
C VAL A 167 -11.40 7.27 -9.01
N SER A 168 -12.46 8.08 -9.02
CA SER A 168 -13.80 7.56 -8.83
C SER A 168 -14.16 6.60 -9.97
N GLU A 169 -14.76 5.48 -9.64
CA GLU A 169 -15.21 4.51 -10.65
C GLU A 169 -16.19 5.14 -11.66
N LYS A 170 -16.94 6.14 -11.23
CA LYS A 170 -17.89 6.88 -12.09
C LYS A 170 -17.20 7.79 -13.10
N ASP A 171 -15.97 8.23 -12.76
CA ASP A 171 -15.16 9.14 -13.58
C ASP A 171 -14.26 8.39 -14.55
N VAL A 172 -14.17 7.07 -14.43
CA VAL A 172 -13.57 6.24 -15.46
C VAL A 172 -14.52 6.26 -16.64
N THR A 173 -14.46 7.37 -17.39
CA THR A 173 -14.93 7.36 -18.78
C THR A 173 -14.23 6.15 -19.40
N VAL A 174 -15.01 5.29 -19.99
CA VAL A 174 -14.55 4.27 -20.92
C VAL A 174 -13.69 5.03 -21.91
N GLY A 175 -12.41 5.15 -21.60
CA GLY A 175 -11.46 5.77 -22.51
C GLY A 175 -11.59 4.91 -23.74
N GLN A 176 -12.16 5.50 -24.78
CA GLN A 176 -11.95 5.02 -26.13
C GLN A 176 -10.42 5.12 -26.31
N SER A 177 -9.70 4.09 -25.82
CA SER A 177 -8.39 3.85 -26.39
C SER A 177 -8.70 3.70 -27.86
N PHE A 178 -8.25 4.64 -28.67
CA PHE A 178 -8.19 4.45 -30.09
C PHE A 178 -7.22 3.27 -30.28
N GLU A 179 -7.76 2.06 -30.15
CA GLU A 179 -7.02 0.86 -30.52
C GLU A 179 -6.84 0.98 -32.02
N GLN A 180 -5.58 1.16 -32.42
CA GLN A 180 -5.25 1.11 -33.84
C GLN A 180 -5.67 -0.26 -34.32
N LEU A 181 -6.70 -0.30 -35.17
CA LEU A 181 -7.24 -1.54 -35.70
C LEU A 181 -6.15 -2.25 -36.50
N ASP A 182 -5.78 -3.45 -36.04
CA ASP A 182 -4.86 -4.34 -36.75
C ASP A 182 -5.69 -5.28 -37.64
N LEU A 183 -5.31 -5.39 -38.92
CA LEU A 183 -5.99 -6.22 -39.90
C LEU A 183 -5.98 -7.72 -39.61
N PHE A 184 -5.11 -8.16 -38.70
CA PHE A 184 -4.94 -9.58 -38.35
C PHE A 184 -5.59 -9.98 -37.03
N THR A 185 -6.21 -9.03 -36.32
CA THR A 185 -6.85 -9.30 -35.03
C THR A 185 -8.32 -9.67 -35.21
N ASP A 186 -8.75 -10.80 -34.63
CA ASP A 186 -10.16 -11.18 -34.56
C ASP A 186 -10.88 -10.35 -33.48
N TYR A 187 -11.49 -9.24 -33.91
CA TYR A 187 -12.20 -8.33 -33.02
C TYR A 187 -13.43 -8.96 -32.39
N ALA A 188 -14.10 -9.91 -33.07
CA ALA A 188 -15.25 -10.58 -32.49
C ALA A 188 -14.86 -11.44 -31.27
N ALA A 189 -13.77 -12.19 -31.41
CA ALA A 189 -13.22 -12.97 -30.30
C ALA A 189 -12.72 -12.06 -29.15
N LEU A 190 -12.14 -10.91 -29.49
CA LEU A 190 -11.63 -9.95 -28.51
C LEU A 190 -12.77 -9.28 -27.73
N GLU A 191 -13.87 -8.94 -28.39
CA GLU A 191 -15.07 -8.40 -27.73
C GLU A 191 -15.74 -9.42 -26.79
N VAL A 192 -15.82 -10.68 -27.20
CA VAL A 192 -16.33 -11.75 -26.35
C VAL A 192 -15.48 -11.86 -25.08
N LYS A 193 -14.16 -11.91 -25.24
CA LYS A 193 -13.22 -11.96 -24.11
C LYS A 193 -13.33 -10.74 -23.20
N LYS A 194 -13.47 -9.52 -23.75
CA LYS A 194 -13.68 -8.29 -22.97
C LYS A 194 -14.98 -8.38 -22.15
N LYS A 195 -16.07 -8.92 -22.72
CA LYS A 195 -17.33 -9.12 -22.00
C LYS A 195 -17.20 -10.14 -20.87
N GLU A 196 -16.56 -11.25 -21.11
CA GLU A 196 -16.32 -12.30 -20.08
C GLU A 196 -15.53 -11.74 -18.89
N VAL A 197 -14.44 -11.02 -19.16
CA VAL A 197 -13.63 -10.37 -18.12
C VAL A 197 -14.46 -9.34 -17.35
N GLN A 198 -15.31 -8.55 -18.02
CA GLN A 198 -16.15 -7.57 -17.35
C GLN A 198 -17.23 -8.24 -16.49
N GLU A 199 -17.81 -9.34 -16.92
CA GLU A 199 -18.78 -10.12 -16.14
C GLU A 199 -18.11 -10.74 -14.90
N GLU A 200 -16.91 -11.28 -15.03
CA GLU A 200 -16.12 -11.79 -13.91
C GLU A 200 -15.83 -10.69 -12.88
N ARG A 201 -15.38 -9.52 -13.33
CA ARG A 201 -15.16 -8.34 -12.45
C ARG A 201 -16.45 -7.90 -11.72
N ASN A 202 -17.56 -7.88 -12.42
CA ASN A 202 -18.86 -7.51 -11.81
C ASN A 202 -19.30 -8.52 -10.74
N ARG A 203 -19.09 -9.82 -11.00
CA ARG A 203 -19.37 -10.90 -10.03
C ARG A 203 -18.45 -10.77 -8.82
N GLU A 204 -17.14 -10.59 -9.02
CA GLU A 204 -16.17 -10.39 -7.94
C GLU A 204 -16.53 -9.18 -7.09
N LYS A 205 -16.86 -8.05 -7.71
CA LYS A 205 -17.28 -6.83 -7.02
C LYS A 205 -18.53 -7.04 -6.16
N SER A 206 -19.50 -7.80 -6.65
CA SER A 206 -20.71 -8.14 -5.89
C SER A 206 -20.37 -8.95 -4.63
N VAL A 207 -19.43 -9.90 -4.74
CA VAL A 207 -18.93 -10.69 -3.61
C VAL A 207 -18.16 -9.79 -2.63
N GLN A 208 -17.28 -8.89 -3.12
CA GLN A 208 -16.57 -7.95 -2.28
C GLN A 208 -17.50 -7.02 -1.49
N LYS A 209 -18.57 -6.51 -2.12
CA LYS A 209 -19.60 -5.72 -1.44
C LYS A 209 -20.30 -6.51 -0.35
N ALA A 210 -20.71 -7.74 -0.61
CA ALA A 210 -21.34 -8.60 0.38
C ALA A 210 -20.39 -8.87 1.58
N VAL A 211 -19.11 -9.11 1.32
CA VAL A 211 -18.09 -9.26 2.37
C VAL A 211 -17.94 -7.98 3.20
N LEU A 212 -17.94 -6.80 2.55
CA LEU A 212 -17.91 -5.51 3.24
C LEU A 212 -19.12 -5.30 4.15
N ASP A 213 -20.31 -5.61 3.68
CA ASP A 213 -21.55 -5.48 4.47
C ASP A 213 -21.53 -6.38 5.71
N ILE A 214 -21.05 -7.63 5.56
CA ILE A 214 -20.87 -8.54 6.69
C ILE A 214 -19.81 -7.98 7.66
N LYS A 215 -18.68 -7.50 7.16
CA LYS A 215 -17.61 -6.93 8.00
C LYS A 215 -18.07 -5.66 8.73
N LYS A 216 -18.88 -4.81 8.10
CA LYS A 216 -19.46 -3.61 8.73
C LYS A 216 -20.45 -3.99 9.85
N LYS A 217 -21.25 -5.03 9.65
CA LYS A 217 -22.29 -5.45 10.61
C LYS A 217 -21.72 -6.29 11.78
N TYR A 218 -20.78 -7.18 11.50
CA TYR A 218 -20.30 -8.19 12.48
C TYR A 218 -18.84 -8.03 12.86
N GLY A 219 -18.15 -6.99 12.35
CA GLY A 219 -16.75 -6.71 12.64
C GLY A 219 -15.79 -7.20 11.55
N LYS A 220 -14.60 -6.60 11.53
CA LYS A 220 -13.58 -6.80 10.47
C LYS A 220 -13.13 -8.26 10.33
N ASN A 221 -13.23 -9.07 11.38
CA ASN A 221 -12.83 -10.48 11.39
C ASN A 221 -14.01 -11.46 11.13
N ALA A 222 -15.21 -10.97 10.80
CA ALA A 222 -16.37 -11.82 10.56
C ALA A 222 -16.22 -12.73 9.33
N VAL A 223 -15.51 -12.23 8.31
CA VAL A 223 -15.16 -13.00 7.12
C VAL A 223 -13.66 -12.85 6.86
N LEU A 224 -12.94 -13.95 6.78
CA LEU A 224 -11.50 -13.99 6.53
C LEU A 224 -11.21 -14.95 5.37
N LYS A 225 -10.18 -14.62 4.57
CA LYS A 225 -9.63 -15.57 3.61
C LYS A 225 -8.78 -16.62 4.34
N GLY A 226 -8.72 -17.84 3.82
CA GLY A 226 -7.93 -18.92 4.41
C GLY A 226 -6.46 -18.55 4.65
N MET A 227 -5.88 -17.72 3.77
CA MET A 227 -4.51 -17.23 3.94
C MET A 227 -4.29 -16.42 5.24
N SER A 228 -5.33 -15.78 5.78
CA SER A 228 -5.24 -14.99 7.02
C SER A 228 -5.29 -15.86 8.29
N LEU A 229 -5.42 -17.18 8.15
CA LEU A 229 -5.46 -18.14 9.26
C LEU A 229 -4.18 -18.98 9.39
N ILE A 230 -3.25 -18.84 8.45
CA ILE A 230 -1.99 -19.58 8.48
C ILE A 230 -0.91 -18.86 9.30
N GLU A 231 0.13 -19.59 9.68
CA GLU A 231 1.23 -19.04 10.48
C GLU A 231 1.94 -17.89 9.77
N GLY A 232 2.12 -16.79 10.49
CA GLY A 232 2.72 -15.57 9.95
C GLY A 232 1.71 -14.54 9.41
N ALA A 233 0.43 -14.90 9.29
CA ALA A 233 -0.62 -13.96 8.92
C ALA A 233 -0.82 -12.89 10.01
N THR A 234 -1.10 -11.67 9.60
CA THR A 234 -1.22 -10.51 10.50
C THR A 234 -2.61 -9.88 10.50
N ALA A 235 -3.46 -10.17 9.52
CA ALA A 235 -4.74 -9.50 9.32
C ALA A 235 -5.67 -9.59 10.54
N VAL A 236 -5.77 -10.75 11.18
CA VAL A 236 -6.64 -10.96 12.35
C VAL A 236 -6.23 -10.06 13.52
N ALA A 237 -4.93 -10.03 13.82
CA ALA A 237 -4.38 -9.20 14.91
C ALA A 237 -4.49 -7.71 14.57
N ARG A 238 -4.23 -7.36 13.32
CA ARG A 238 -4.28 -6.00 12.81
C ARG A 238 -5.70 -5.41 12.83
N ASN A 239 -6.71 -6.20 12.51
CA ASN A 239 -8.11 -5.79 12.57
C ASN A 239 -8.60 -5.46 13.99
N ARG A 240 -7.87 -5.90 15.03
CA ARG A 240 -8.12 -5.59 16.45
C ARG A 240 -7.38 -4.35 16.95
N GLN A 241 -6.55 -3.72 16.10
CA GLN A 241 -5.79 -2.53 16.47
C GLN A 241 -6.60 -1.26 16.17
N ILE A 242 -6.41 -0.24 17.00
CA ILE A 242 -6.95 1.11 16.79
C ILE A 242 -5.76 2.01 16.52
N GLY A 243 -5.73 2.67 15.33
CA GLY A 243 -4.64 3.56 14.93
C GLY A 243 -3.25 2.90 14.88
N GLY A 244 -3.19 1.57 14.65
CA GLY A 244 -1.92 0.82 14.61
C GLY A 244 -1.40 0.37 15.97
N HIS A 245 -2.12 0.64 17.04
CA HIS A 245 -1.78 0.21 18.41
C HIS A 245 -2.78 -0.85 18.91
N LYS A 246 -2.31 -1.71 19.82
CA LYS A 246 -3.23 -2.61 20.55
C LYS A 246 -4.15 -1.76 21.42
N ALA A 247 -5.45 -1.99 21.28
CA ALA A 247 -6.45 -1.44 22.18
C ALA A 247 -6.37 -2.10 23.55
#